data_38c4d81826e01036de0ab74ad383a0c9
#
_entry.id   38c4d81826e01036de0ab74ad383a0c9
#
_cell.length_a   1.000
_cell.length_b   1.000
_cell.length_c   1.000
_cell.angle_alpha   90.00
_cell.angle_beta   90.00
_cell.angle_gamma   90.00
#
_symmetry.space_group_name_H-M   'P 1'
#
loop_
_entity.id
_entity.type
_entity.pdbx_description
1 polymer ?
#
loop_
_entity_poly.entity_id
_entity_poly.type
_entity_poly.pdbx_seq_one_letter_code
_entity_poly.pdbx_strand_id
1 'polypeptide(L)'
;MKVTINGKEYSFRDGETILELAKRNGIFIPSLCQFEPLGHKPATCRVCLVEIMDKNGKRMAAACETPLSDGMVIDSISRHVRDMQRTQVELIFADHDQDCVSCVRHGDCELQDLGESVGLSRNRFTSKLPQKPQGRTLDETANGMTRDMSKCIRCLRCVEVCRKIQGVAALTLDGKGTDASIGVGMADDHATSACIQCGQCIMVCPTGALAEKDENDIVIDMLSDPEITTVFAFAPSVRVVLGEEFGLAPGVNVEGKIVGALKAIGADIVLDTDFAADAVIMEEGTELLHNIKHGGKLPMFTSCCPGWVNYAEKHFPEILPHVSTTRSPQAVLGALAKSYLTDAMEIDPGRVRVISIMPCVAKKDEAKRPELARNGVPDTDVVITVREFARLLRRFGINLSDVDPEPFDNPFMSSSTGAAVIFGSTGGVMEAAVRTVHAILTGRELDTIEVAPLRGMEDVKEAEIDLGPENGRIKVAICHGLRNAQKLAEDALAGKSPYAFIEVMACPGGCVDGGGTSRIKKKYHPHAKTRQQALYRMDRSMPRRQSHNNPQIRKMYGDYLGEPGSHKAHDLLHTCYSSRKKVPSQTIEK
;
A
#
# COMPACT_ATOMS: atom_id res chain seq x y z
N MET A 1 -21.30 -33.88 13.63
CA MET A 1 -20.74 -34.53 12.44
C MET A 1 -19.27 -34.87 12.70
N LYS A 2 -18.82 -36.02 12.27
CA LYS A 2 -17.45 -36.53 12.50
C LYS A 2 -16.80 -37.03 11.23
N VAL A 3 -15.50 -36.88 11.14
CA VAL A 3 -14.65 -37.40 10.05
C VAL A 3 -13.40 -38.02 10.64
N THR A 4 -12.74 -38.90 9.89
CA THR A 4 -11.46 -39.48 10.27
C THR A 4 -10.36 -38.93 9.39
N ILE A 5 -9.32 -38.31 9.97
CA ILE A 5 -8.13 -37.89 9.24
C ILE A 5 -6.93 -38.66 9.77
N ASN A 6 -6.23 -39.38 8.89
CA ASN A 6 -5.05 -40.18 9.24
C ASN A 6 -5.30 -41.13 10.43
N GLY A 7 -6.46 -41.77 10.47
CA GLY A 7 -6.85 -42.72 11.52
C GLY A 7 -7.38 -42.11 12.82
N LYS A 8 -7.49 -40.77 12.94
CA LYS A 8 -8.00 -40.08 14.13
C LYS A 8 -9.31 -39.35 13.82
N GLU A 9 -10.29 -39.47 14.73
CA GLU A 9 -11.58 -38.78 14.61
C GLU A 9 -11.49 -37.29 14.97
N TYR A 10 -12.23 -36.48 14.20
CA TYR A 10 -12.39 -35.03 14.42
C TYR A 10 -13.84 -34.61 14.20
N SER A 11 -14.31 -33.67 14.99
CA SER A 11 -15.58 -32.99 14.77
C SER A 11 -15.40 -31.81 13.83
N PHE A 12 -16.36 -31.59 12.93
CA PHE A 12 -16.31 -30.50 11.97
C PHE A 12 -17.60 -29.66 11.97
N ARG A 13 -17.50 -28.46 11.40
CA ARG A 13 -18.60 -27.50 11.26
C ARG A 13 -19.24 -27.68 9.87
N ASP A 14 -20.53 -27.35 9.76
CA ASP A 14 -21.20 -27.36 8.47
C ASP A 14 -20.52 -26.41 7.47
N GLY A 15 -20.34 -26.86 6.24
CA GLY A 15 -19.62 -26.13 5.19
C GLY A 15 -18.11 -26.03 5.34
N GLU A 16 -17.50 -26.58 6.41
CA GLU A 16 -16.05 -26.59 6.62
C GLU A 16 -15.37 -27.51 5.60
N THR A 17 -14.25 -27.05 5.00
CA THR A 17 -13.47 -27.85 4.06
C THR A 17 -12.42 -28.71 4.80
N ILE A 18 -11.91 -29.74 4.10
CA ILE A 18 -10.85 -30.61 4.63
C ILE A 18 -9.64 -29.79 5.09
N LEU A 19 -9.22 -28.81 4.29
CA LEU A 19 -8.04 -28.00 4.61
C LEU A 19 -8.26 -27.08 5.81
N GLU A 20 -9.45 -26.55 5.98
CA GLU A 20 -9.81 -25.70 7.13
C GLU A 20 -9.80 -26.52 8.44
N LEU A 21 -10.42 -27.70 8.43
CA LEU A 21 -10.38 -28.61 9.57
C LEU A 21 -8.94 -29.04 9.90
N ALA A 22 -8.13 -29.39 8.88
CA ALA A 22 -6.75 -29.79 9.04
C ALA A 22 -5.93 -28.69 9.73
N LYS A 23 -6.01 -27.44 9.22
CA LYS A 23 -5.34 -26.28 9.83
C LYS A 23 -5.74 -26.06 11.28
N ARG A 24 -7.04 -26.10 11.59
CA ARG A 24 -7.58 -25.90 12.94
C ARG A 24 -7.05 -26.92 13.94
N ASN A 25 -6.70 -28.12 13.46
CA ASN A 25 -6.19 -29.21 14.29
C ASN A 25 -4.68 -29.46 14.15
N GLY A 26 -3.92 -28.53 13.54
CA GLY A 26 -2.48 -28.64 13.39
C GLY A 26 -2.02 -29.75 12.43
N ILE A 27 -2.91 -30.25 11.54
CA ILE A 27 -2.57 -31.27 10.54
C ILE A 27 -2.03 -30.55 9.31
N PHE A 28 -0.79 -30.83 8.95
CA PHE A 28 -0.16 -30.23 7.79
C PHE A 28 -0.68 -30.86 6.48
N ILE A 29 -1.25 -30.04 5.62
CA ILE A 29 -1.55 -30.34 4.23
C ILE A 29 -0.94 -29.20 3.40
N PRO A 30 -0.02 -29.48 2.45
CA PRO A 30 0.63 -28.43 1.67
C PRO A 30 -0.42 -27.66 0.85
N SER A 31 -0.29 -26.33 0.77
CA SER A 31 -1.23 -25.50 0.02
C SER A 31 -0.52 -24.25 -0.51
N LEU A 32 -0.93 -23.74 -1.68
CA LEU A 32 -0.32 -22.57 -2.31
C LEU A 32 -1.33 -21.57 -2.85
N CYS A 33 -2.31 -21.97 -3.67
CA CYS A 33 -3.24 -21.01 -4.28
C CYS A 33 -4.31 -20.48 -3.32
N GLN A 34 -4.74 -21.28 -2.33
CA GLN A 34 -5.71 -20.84 -1.33
C GLN A 34 -5.16 -19.66 -0.52
N PHE A 35 -6.02 -18.65 -0.31
CA PHE A 35 -5.68 -17.48 0.48
C PHE A 35 -6.86 -17.07 1.38
N GLU A 36 -6.82 -17.54 2.60
CA GLU A 36 -7.90 -17.44 3.57
C GLU A 36 -8.36 -16.00 3.86
N PRO A 37 -7.44 -15.00 4.00
CA PRO A 37 -7.84 -13.63 4.28
C PRO A 37 -8.79 -13.01 3.25
N LEU A 38 -8.80 -13.52 2.02
CA LEU A 38 -9.72 -13.09 0.96
C LEU A 38 -10.86 -14.10 0.69
N GLY A 39 -10.96 -15.18 1.47
CA GLY A 39 -11.87 -16.28 1.18
C GLY A 39 -11.60 -16.94 -0.19
N HIS A 40 -10.36 -16.86 -0.68
CA HIS A 40 -9.97 -17.28 -2.02
C HIS A 40 -9.60 -18.77 -2.07
N LYS A 41 -10.39 -19.56 -2.78
CA LYS A 41 -10.26 -21.03 -2.89
C LYS A 41 -10.35 -21.47 -4.36
N PRO A 42 -9.42 -21.11 -5.25
CA PRO A 42 -9.54 -21.38 -6.69
C PRO A 42 -9.22 -22.83 -7.07
N ALA A 43 -8.61 -23.61 -6.17
CA ALA A 43 -8.16 -24.99 -6.38
C ALA A 43 -7.27 -25.21 -7.64
N THR A 44 -6.59 -24.15 -8.11
CA THR A 44 -5.81 -24.20 -9.36
C THR A 44 -4.49 -24.94 -9.22
N CYS A 45 -3.80 -24.86 -8.08
CA CYS A 45 -2.47 -25.45 -7.91
C CYS A 45 -2.49 -26.96 -7.66
N ARG A 46 -3.60 -27.52 -7.18
CA ARG A 46 -3.78 -28.96 -6.83
C ARG A 46 -2.72 -29.52 -5.86
N VAL A 47 -1.97 -28.71 -5.17
CA VAL A 47 -0.93 -29.17 -4.23
C VAL A 47 -1.54 -29.81 -2.98
N CYS A 48 -2.72 -29.35 -2.54
CA CYS A 48 -3.43 -29.84 -1.36
C CYS A 48 -4.21 -31.14 -1.59
N LEU A 49 -3.77 -31.98 -2.53
CA LEU A 49 -4.42 -33.27 -2.77
C LEU A 49 -4.35 -34.17 -1.55
N VAL A 50 -5.48 -34.78 -1.24
CA VAL A 50 -5.63 -35.83 -0.22
C VAL A 50 -6.45 -36.97 -0.82
N GLU A 51 -6.31 -38.18 -0.27
CA GLU A 51 -7.17 -39.29 -0.61
C GLU A 51 -8.38 -39.29 0.33
N ILE A 52 -9.56 -39.38 -0.23
CA ILE A 52 -10.81 -39.46 0.55
C ILE A 52 -11.55 -40.74 0.23
N MET A 53 -12.22 -41.29 1.24
CA MET A 53 -13.21 -42.33 1.10
C MET A 53 -14.52 -41.83 1.73
N ASP A 54 -15.57 -41.78 0.93
CA ASP A 54 -16.91 -41.40 1.33
C ASP A 54 -17.95 -42.35 0.66
N LYS A 55 -19.23 -42.01 0.75
CA LYS A 55 -20.31 -42.76 0.11
C LYS A 55 -20.14 -42.96 -1.41
N ASN A 56 -19.33 -42.14 -2.08
CA ASN A 56 -19.06 -42.22 -3.51
C ASN A 56 -17.78 -43.03 -3.82
N GLY A 57 -17.15 -43.66 -2.82
CA GLY A 57 -15.96 -44.46 -2.96
C GLY A 57 -14.65 -43.70 -2.69
N LYS A 58 -13.53 -44.31 -3.10
CA LYS A 58 -12.17 -43.84 -2.88
C LYS A 58 -11.71 -42.97 -4.05
N ARG A 59 -11.23 -41.75 -3.77
CA ARG A 59 -10.72 -40.80 -4.80
C ARG A 59 -9.75 -39.77 -4.25
N MET A 60 -8.98 -39.16 -5.12
CA MET A 60 -8.18 -37.96 -4.80
C MET A 60 -9.04 -36.72 -4.85
N ALA A 61 -8.85 -35.81 -3.90
CA ALA A 61 -9.59 -34.55 -3.81
C ALA A 61 -8.68 -33.38 -3.37
N ALA A 62 -9.02 -32.17 -3.79
CA ALA A 62 -8.33 -30.97 -3.35
C ALA A 62 -8.90 -30.53 -1.99
N ALA A 63 -8.10 -30.62 -0.94
CA ALA A 63 -8.56 -30.34 0.43
C ALA A 63 -9.08 -28.92 0.64
N CYS A 64 -8.62 -27.92 -0.14
CA CYS A 64 -9.03 -26.52 0.00
C CYS A 64 -10.47 -26.24 -0.49
N GLU A 65 -11.02 -27.11 -1.33
CA GLU A 65 -12.32 -26.93 -2.00
C GLU A 65 -13.34 -27.99 -1.57
N THR A 66 -12.87 -29.15 -1.09
CA THR A 66 -13.73 -30.27 -0.75
C THR A 66 -14.40 -30.06 0.61
N PRO A 67 -15.75 -29.89 0.66
CA PRO A 67 -16.47 -29.81 1.92
C PRO A 67 -16.48 -31.16 2.63
N LEU A 68 -16.49 -31.15 3.93
CA LEU A 68 -16.57 -32.32 4.79
C LEU A 68 -17.97 -32.93 4.78
N SER A 69 -18.05 -34.24 4.87
CA SER A 69 -19.30 -34.99 5.09
C SER A 69 -19.14 -36.01 6.21
N ASP A 70 -20.23 -36.30 6.90
CA ASP A 70 -20.22 -37.22 8.05
C ASP A 70 -19.74 -38.62 7.64
N GLY A 71 -18.86 -39.20 8.45
CA GLY A 71 -18.25 -40.49 8.19
C GLY A 71 -17.14 -40.51 7.11
N MET A 72 -16.77 -39.37 6.52
CA MET A 72 -15.67 -39.29 5.54
C MET A 72 -14.33 -39.73 6.19
N VAL A 73 -13.58 -40.54 5.48
CA VAL A 73 -12.21 -40.94 5.85
C VAL A 73 -11.20 -40.26 4.93
N ILE A 74 -10.19 -39.63 5.51
CA ILE A 74 -9.23 -38.79 4.80
C ILE A 74 -7.82 -39.27 5.12
N ASP A 75 -7.04 -39.49 4.09
CA ASP A 75 -5.60 -39.77 4.17
C ASP A 75 -4.80 -38.62 3.53
N SER A 76 -3.96 -37.98 4.32
CA SER A 76 -3.09 -36.88 3.88
C SER A 76 -1.60 -37.23 3.93
N ILE A 77 -1.23 -38.43 4.40
CA ILE A 77 0.16 -38.80 4.72
C ILE A 77 0.68 -40.07 4.02
N SER A 78 -0.18 -40.83 3.34
CA SER A 78 0.29 -42.03 2.62
C SER A 78 1.34 -41.70 1.55
N ARG A 79 2.14 -42.68 1.22
CA ARG A 79 3.16 -42.55 0.15
C ARG A 79 2.51 -42.04 -1.15
N HIS A 80 1.38 -42.62 -1.52
CA HIS A 80 0.67 -42.24 -2.74
C HIS A 80 0.27 -40.74 -2.72
N VAL A 81 -0.31 -40.28 -1.62
CA VAL A 81 -0.68 -38.85 -1.45
C VAL A 81 0.53 -37.93 -1.55
N ARG A 82 1.61 -38.26 -0.85
CA ARG A 82 2.87 -37.48 -0.88
C ARG A 82 3.51 -37.44 -2.28
N ASP A 83 3.51 -38.54 -2.98
CA ASP A 83 4.03 -38.62 -4.36
C ASP A 83 3.19 -37.76 -5.31
N MET A 84 1.86 -37.73 -5.14
CA MET A 84 0.96 -36.87 -5.92
C MET A 84 1.17 -35.38 -5.59
N GLN A 85 1.26 -35.02 -4.31
CA GLN A 85 1.54 -33.63 -3.87
C GLN A 85 2.88 -33.15 -4.43
N ARG A 86 3.94 -33.95 -4.30
CA ARG A 86 5.27 -33.66 -4.85
C ARG A 86 5.23 -33.47 -6.37
N THR A 87 4.50 -34.33 -7.07
CA THR A 87 4.37 -34.23 -8.54
C THR A 87 3.71 -32.89 -8.94
N GLN A 88 2.68 -32.43 -8.22
CA GLN A 88 2.08 -31.11 -8.49
C GLN A 88 3.08 -29.97 -8.28
N VAL A 89 3.87 -30.03 -7.23
CA VAL A 89 4.91 -29.02 -6.97
C VAL A 89 5.99 -29.03 -8.04
N GLU A 90 6.45 -30.21 -8.47
CA GLU A 90 7.42 -30.36 -9.58
C GLU A 90 6.90 -29.76 -10.89
N LEU A 91 5.61 -29.94 -11.20
CA LEU A 91 4.98 -29.36 -12.39
C LEU A 91 4.92 -27.83 -12.31
N ILE A 92 4.64 -27.27 -11.11
CA ILE A 92 4.65 -25.81 -10.90
C ILE A 92 6.07 -25.27 -11.13
N PHE A 93 7.10 -25.91 -10.56
CA PHE A 93 8.49 -25.51 -10.76
C PHE A 93 8.96 -25.68 -12.21
N ALA A 94 8.45 -26.67 -12.95
CA ALA A 94 8.81 -26.87 -14.35
C ALA A 94 8.34 -25.73 -15.27
N ASP A 95 7.26 -25.04 -14.87
CA ASP A 95 6.70 -23.87 -15.60
C ASP A 95 7.11 -22.53 -14.99
N HIS A 96 7.94 -22.53 -13.95
CA HIS A 96 8.39 -21.35 -13.22
C HIS A 96 9.85 -21.05 -13.56
N ASP A 97 10.17 -19.76 -13.74
CA ASP A 97 11.56 -19.31 -13.84
C ASP A 97 12.26 -19.51 -12.50
N GLN A 98 13.30 -20.35 -12.50
CA GLN A 98 14.02 -20.80 -11.31
C GLN A 98 15.29 -20.00 -11.01
N ASP A 99 15.48 -18.84 -11.62
CA ASP A 99 16.57 -17.94 -11.21
C ASP A 99 16.23 -17.28 -9.87
N CYS A 100 16.35 -18.09 -8.81
CA CYS A 100 15.96 -17.69 -7.47
C CYS A 100 16.93 -16.69 -6.84
N VAL A 101 18.21 -16.70 -7.20
CA VAL A 101 19.23 -15.86 -6.58
C VAL A 101 19.01 -14.40 -6.95
N SER A 102 18.66 -14.12 -8.20
CA SER A 102 18.34 -12.76 -8.68
C SER A 102 16.89 -12.35 -8.42
N CYS A 103 16.04 -13.25 -7.94
CA CYS A 103 14.63 -12.99 -7.74
C CYS A 103 14.40 -12.06 -6.53
N VAL A 104 13.56 -11.04 -6.73
CA VAL A 104 13.13 -10.11 -5.66
C VAL A 104 12.49 -10.81 -4.44
N ARG A 105 12.07 -12.08 -4.59
CA ARG A 105 11.50 -12.92 -3.52
C ARG A 105 12.50 -13.93 -2.96
N HIS A 106 13.78 -13.80 -3.25
CA HIS A 106 14.79 -14.70 -2.67
C HIS A 106 14.71 -14.70 -1.13
N GLY A 107 14.58 -15.89 -0.53
CA GLY A 107 14.40 -16.03 0.93
C GLY A 107 13.00 -15.70 1.46
N ASP A 108 12.11 -15.05 0.67
CA ASP A 108 10.71 -14.73 1.03
C ASP A 108 9.72 -15.27 -0.02
N CYS A 109 9.87 -16.49 -0.47
CA CYS A 109 9.06 -17.11 -1.53
C CYS A 109 8.26 -18.31 -1.01
N GLU A 110 6.91 -18.22 -1.08
CA GLU A 110 6.04 -19.32 -0.66
C GLU A 110 6.19 -20.59 -1.52
N LEU A 111 6.65 -20.44 -2.78
CA LEU A 111 6.92 -21.58 -3.65
C LEU A 111 8.20 -22.31 -3.25
N GLN A 112 9.26 -21.59 -2.84
CA GLN A 112 10.47 -22.20 -2.29
C GLN A 112 10.17 -22.98 -1.01
N ASP A 113 9.46 -22.37 -0.05
CA ASP A 113 9.05 -23.04 1.20
C ASP A 113 8.22 -24.30 0.91
N LEU A 114 7.35 -24.23 -0.09
CA LEU A 114 6.54 -25.37 -0.50
C LEU A 114 7.41 -26.50 -1.08
N GLY A 115 8.38 -26.17 -1.94
CA GLY A 115 9.33 -27.13 -2.51
C GLY A 115 10.11 -27.86 -1.41
N GLU A 116 10.59 -27.12 -0.41
CA GLU A 116 11.25 -27.69 0.77
C GLU A 116 10.31 -28.61 1.55
N SER A 117 9.07 -28.19 1.81
CA SER A 117 8.08 -28.94 2.61
C SER A 117 7.69 -30.30 2.01
N VAL A 118 7.79 -30.47 0.67
CA VAL A 118 7.55 -31.75 -0.02
C VAL A 118 8.84 -32.50 -0.35
N GLY A 119 9.99 -32.04 0.13
CA GLY A 119 11.30 -32.65 -0.08
C GLY A 119 11.75 -32.63 -1.54
N LEU A 120 11.54 -31.51 -2.24
CA LEU A 120 11.93 -31.32 -3.63
C LEU A 120 13.44 -31.11 -3.72
N SER A 121 14.16 -32.16 -4.09
CA SER A 121 15.62 -32.09 -4.32
C SER A 121 16.01 -32.10 -5.80
N ARG A 122 15.12 -32.60 -6.65
CA ARG A 122 15.31 -32.69 -8.11
C ARG A 122 13.94 -32.63 -8.80
N ASN A 123 13.81 -31.81 -9.81
CA ASN A 123 12.60 -31.73 -10.64
C ASN A 123 12.70 -32.70 -11.82
N ARG A 124 11.76 -33.64 -11.92
CA ARG A 124 11.69 -34.66 -12.99
C ARG A 124 11.21 -34.09 -14.33
N PHE A 125 10.58 -32.90 -14.34
CA PHE A 125 9.93 -32.28 -15.49
C PHE A 125 10.67 -31.08 -16.06
N THR A 126 11.80 -30.70 -15.48
CA THR A 126 12.65 -29.64 -16.05
C THR A 126 12.99 -29.98 -17.51
N SER A 127 12.80 -29.06 -18.40
CA SER A 127 13.04 -29.20 -19.85
C SER A 127 11.99 -29.91 -20.71
N LYS A 128 10.90 -30.43 -20.15
CA LYS A 128 9.90 -31.20 -20.91
C LYS A 128 8.63 -30.40 -21.26
N LEU A 129 8.41 -29.26 -20.59
CA LEU A 129 7.31 -28.37 -20.97
C LEU A 129 7.75 -27.48 -22.13
N PRO A 130 6.83 -27.11 -23.05
CA PRO A 130 7.12 -26.16 -24.10
C PRO A 130 7.75 -24.89 -23.52
N GLN A 131 8.71 -24.29 -24.21
CA GLN A 131 9.20 -22.98 -23.84
C GLN A 131 8.00 -22.04 -23.69
N LYS A 132 8.03 -21.19 -22.65
CA LYS A 132 6.93 -20.32 -22.27
C LYS A 132 6.35 -19.63 -23.49
N PRO A 133 5.01 -19.53 -23.63
CA PRO A 133 4.39 -18.83 -24.72
C PRO A 133 4.98 -17.43 -24.89
N GLN A 134 5.20 -17.01 -26.12
CA GLN A 134 5.53 -15.63 -26.44
C GLN A 134 4.45 -14.74 -25.79
N GLY A 135 4.84 -13.82 -24.89
CA GLY A 135 3.93 -12.97 -24.13
C GLY A 135 4.00 -13.13 -22.61
N ARG A 136 4.69 -14.12 -22.05
CA ARG A 136 5.05 -14.16 -20.62
C ARG A 136 6.34 -13.37 -20.39
N THR A 137 6.30 -12.11 -20.75
CA THR A 137 7.43 -11.18 -20.66
C THR A 137 7.37 -10.41 -19.36
N LEU A 138 8.51 -9.86 -19.00
CA LEU A 138 8.64 -8.80 -18.02
C LEU A 138 7.96 -7.54 -18.57
N ASP A 139 7.02 -6.97 -17.81
CA ASP A 139 6.34 -5.71 -18.09
C ASP A 139 6.73 -4.69 -17.00
N GLU A 140 7.51 -3.70 -17.39
CA GLU A 140 8.03 -2.61 -16.55
C GLU A 140 7.47 -1.25 -16.97
N THR A 141 6.42 -1.25 -17.77
CA THR A 141 5.81 -0.01 -18.30
C THR A 141 5.16 0.84 -17.22
N ALA A 142 4.65 0.23 -16.15
CA ALA A 142 4.10 0.97 -15.02
C ALA A 142 5.20 1.67 -14.19
N ASN A 143 4.88 2.87 -13.69
CA ASN A 143 5.85 3.67 -12.93
C ASN A 143 6.23 3.04 -11.58
N GLY A 144 5.28 2.38 -10.91
CA GLY A 144 5.47 1.92 -9.53
C GLY A 144 5.75 0.42 -9.38
N MET A 145 5.45 -0.40 -10.38
CA MET A 145 5.53 -1.85 -10.22
C MET A 145 5.91 -2.58 -11.50
N THR A 146 6.48 -3.76 -11.33
CA THR A 146 6.86 -4.69 -12.39
C THR A 146 5.98 -5.93 -12.37
N ARG A 147 5.79 -6.55 -13.51
CA ARG A 147 5.00 -7.76 -13.70
C ARG A 147 5.78 -8.76 -14.56
N ASP A 148 6.35 -9.78 -13.90
CA ASP A 148 7.09 -10.86 -14.55
C ASP A 148 6.26 -12.15 -14.57
N MET A 149 5.61 -12.40 -15.68
CA MET A 149 4.75 -13.58 -15.83
C MET A 149 5.53 -14.90 -15.96
N SER A 150 6.84 -14.84 -16.14
CA SER A 150 7.70 -16.03 -16.08
C SER A 150 7.71 -16.66 -14.67
N LYS A 151 7.47 -15.85 -13.65
CA LYS A 151 7.41 -16.25 -12.24
C LYS A 151 5.97 -16.46 -11.73
N CYS A 152 4.97 -16.35 -12.62
CA CYS A 152 3.58 -16.51 -12.23
C CYS A 152 3.15 -17.97 -12.14
N ILE A 153 2.54 -18.35 -11.02
CA ILE A 153 2.01 -19.69 -10.77
C ILE A 153 0.49 -19.78 -10.95
N ARG A 154 -0.14 -18.76 -11.48
CA ARG A 154 -1.58 -18.71 -11.78
C ARG A 154 -2.49 -18.99 -10.57
N CYS A 155 -2.09 -18.53 -9.39
CA CYS A 155 -2.87 -18.72 -8.16
C CYS A 155 -4.08 -17.77 -8.04
N LEU A 156 -4.20 -16.76 -8.88
CA LEU A 156 -5.29 -15.77 -8.96
C LEU A 156 -5.47 -14.88 -7.72
N ARG A 157 -4.58 -14.92 -6.73
CA ARG A 157 -4.70 -14.06 -5.53
C ARG A 157 -4.70 -12.56 -5.88
N CYS A 158 -3.88 -12.15 -6.85
CA CYS A 158 -3.79 -10.76 -7.31
C CYS A 158 -5.06 -10.29 -8.02
N VAL A 159 -5.70 -11.15 -8.80
CA VAL A 159 -6.99 -10.89 -9.43
C VAL A 159 -8.06 -10.67 -8.36
N GLU A 160 -8.07 -11.53 -7.35
CA GLU A 160 -9.07 -11.49 -6.29
C GLU A 160 -8.94 -10.26 -5.38
N VAL A 161 -7.73 -9.88 -4.97
CA VAL A 161 -7.55 -8.66 -4.16
C VAL A 161 -7.91 -7.41 -4.95
N CYS A 162 -7.54 -7.34 -6.24
CA CYS A 162 -7.87 -6.23 -7.11
C CYS A 162 -9.38 -6.06 -7.29
N ARG A 163 -10.10 -7.19 -7.42
CA ARG A 163 -11.56 -7.20 -7.59
C ARG A 163 -12.30 -6.95 -6.27
N LYS A 164 -11.95 -7.68 -5.19
CA LYS A 164 -12.72 -7.66 -3.93
C LYS A 164 -12.44 -6.44 -3.07
N ILE A 165 -11.18 -6.06 -2.94
CA ILE A 165 -10.76 -4.98 -2.03
C ILE A 165 -10.76 -3.63 -2.75
N GLN A 166 -10.18 -3.60 -3.95
CA GLN A 166 -10.02 -2.34 -4.68
C GLN A 166 -11.19 -2.01 -5.61
N GLY A 167 -12.02 -2.99 -5.98
CA GLY A 167 -13.11 -2.76 -6.94
C GLY A 167 -12.65 -2.39 -8.36
N VAL A 168 -11.33 -2.43 -8.62
CA VAL A 168 -10.71 -1.97 -9.88
C VAL A 168 -10.72 -3.05 -10.97
N ALA A 169 -10.52 -4.32 -10.58
CA ALA A 169 -10.45 -5.48 -11.48
C ALA A 169 -9.49 -5.29 -12.69
N ALA A 170 -8.38 -4.57 -12.49
CA ALA A 170 -7.39 -4.32 -13.54
C ALA A 170 -6.61 -5.57 -13.95
N LEU A 171 -6.57 -6.60 -13.11
CA LEU A 171 -5.88 -7.86 -13.40
C LEU A 171 -6.92 -8.94 -13.74
N THR A 172 -6.67 -9.67 -14.82
CA THR A 172 -7.55 -10.71 -15.36
C THR A 172 -6.80 -12.02 -15.61
N LEU A 173 -7.54 -13.12 -15.73
CA LEU A 173 -6.96 -14.38 -16.23
C LEU A 173 -7.22 -14.43 -17.74
N ASP A 174 -6.15 -14.35 -18.51
CA ASP A 174 -6.18 -14.39 -19.96
C ASP A 174 -5.69 -15.75 -20.47
N GLY A 175 -6.22 -16.20 -21.60
CA GLY A 175 -5.87 -17.50 -22.20
C GLY A 175 -6.47 -18.71 -21.45
N LYS A 176 -6.07 -19.90 -21.89
CA LYS A 176 -6.55 -21.20 -21.35
C LYS A 176 -5.39 -22.21 -21.30
N GLY A 177 -5.51 -23.19 -20.40
CA GLY A 177 -4.55 -24.29 -20.27
C GLY A 177 -3.12 -23.78 -19.99
N THR A 178 -2.15 -24.19 -20.80
CA THR A 178 -0.74 -23.79 -20.69
C THR A 178 -0.50 -22.33 -21.03
N ASP A 179 -1.37 -21.74 -21.85
CA ASP A 179 -1.26 -20.34 -22.29
C ASP A 179 -1.92 -19.36 -21.30
N ALA A 180 -2.56 -19.87 -20.26
CA ALA A 180 -3.16 -19.06 -19.22
C ALA A 180 -2.10 -18.19 -18.53
N SER A 181 -2.37 -16.89 -18.42
CA SER A 181 -1.51 -15.89 -17.77
C SER A 181 -2.35 -14.84 -17.07
N ILE A 182 -1.75 -14.11 -16.14
CA ILE A 182 -2.41 -12.94 -15.57
C ILE A 182 -2.12 -11.75 -16.48
N GLY A 183 -3.17 -11.23 -17.09
CA GLY A 183 -3.13 -10.06 -17.96
C GLY A 183 -3.62 -8.79 -17.28
N VAL A 184 -3.74 -7.73 -18.05
CA VAL A 184 -4.20 -6.40 -17.64
C VAL A 184 -5.50 -5.99 -18.35
N GLY A 185 -6.36 -6.97 -18.60
CA GLY A 185 -7.62 -6.77 -19.31
C GLY A 185 -7.41 -6.54 -20.80
N MET A 186 -8.10 -5.55 -21.35
CA MET A 186 -7.99 -5.17 -22.78
C MET A 186 -6.86 -4.17 -23.07
N ALA A 187 -6.03 -3.84 -22.07
CA ALA A 187 -4.91 -2.92 -22.27
C ALA A 187 -3.69 -3.66 -22.85
N ASP A 188 -2.87 -2.93 -23.61
CA ASP A 188 -1.66 -3.48 -24.23
C ASP A 188 -0.59 -3.79 -23.18
N ASP A 189 -0.48 -2.94 -22.15
CA ASP A 189 0.51 -3.04 -21.09
C ASP A 189 -0.03 -2.54 -19.74
N HIS A 190 0.80 -2.61 -18.70
CA HIS A 190 0.42 -2.23 -17.35
C HIS A 190 0.21 -0.72 -17.19
N ALA A 191 1.02 0.13 -17.86
CA ALA A 191 0.89 1.59 -17.79
C ALA A 191 -0.44 2.07 -18.36
N THR A 192 -0.88 1.44 -19.45
CA THR A 192 -2.10 1.81 -20.16
C THR A 192 -3.36 1.19 -19.58
N SER A 193 -3.22 0.31 -18.59
CA SER A 193 -4.34 -0.41 -17.97
C SER A 193 -5.15 0.47 -16.99
N ALA A 194 -6.27 -0.09 -16.54
CA ALA A 194 -7.10 0.48 -15.47
C ALA A 194 -6.41 0.46 -14.09
N CYS A 195 -5.19 -0.06 -13.98
CA CYS A 195 -4.46 -0.20 -12.72
C CYS A 195 -4.21 1.16 -12.06
N ILE A 196 -4.50 1.22 -10.76
CA ILE A 196 -4.28 2.40 -9.90
C ILE A 196 -2.93 2.39 -9.17
N GLN A 197 -2.10 1.40 -9.43
CA GLN A 197 -0.77 1.18 -8.87
C GLN A 197 -0.70 1.09 -7.33
N CYS A 198 -1.79 0.70 -6.67
CA CYS A 198 -1.85 0.61 -5.19
C CYS A 198 -0.91 -0.45 -4.57
N GLY A 199 -0.40 -1.41 -5.35
CA GLY A 199 0.53 -2.46 -4.89
C GLY A 199 -0.10 -3.58 -4.04
N GLN A 200 -1.42 -3.61 -3.82
CA GLN A 200 -2.06 -4.65 -3.00
C GLN A 200 -1.92 -6.06 -3.61
N CYS A 201 -1.81 -6.16 -4.91
CA CYS A 201 -1.52 -7.41 -5.61
C CYS A 201 -0.11 -7.94 -5.32
N ILE A 202 0.87 -7.07 -5.04
CA ILE A 202 2.23 -7.45 -4.61
C ILE A 202 2.17 -8.10 -3.22
N MET A 203 1.33 -7.57 -2.31
CA MET A 203 1.20 -8.07 -0.94
C MET A 203 0.71 -9.51 -0.87
N VAL A 204 -0.11 -9.94 -1.84
CA VAL A 204 -0.68 -11.29 -1.88
C VAL A 204 0.01 -12.25 -2.85
N CYS A 205 0.94 -11.76 -3.68
CA CYS A 205 1.66 -12.60 -4.64
C CYS A 205 2.61 -13.55 -3.90
N PRO A 206 2.48 -14.89 -4.06
CA PRO A 206 3.32 -15.85 -3.36
C PRO A 206 4.73 -15.98 -3.94
N THR A 207 4.95 -15.43 -5.14
CA THR A 207 6.22 -15.50 -5.88
C THR A 207 6.68 -14.09 -6.29
N GLY A 208 7.77 -14.00 -7.07
CA GLY A 208 8.29 -12.75 -7.63
C GLY A 208 7.58 -12.25 -8.90
N ALA A 209 6.39 -12.76 -9.21
CA ALA A 209 5.66 -12.38 -10.43
C ALA A 209 5.15 -10.93 -10.42
N LEU A 210 4.89 -10.37 -9.24
CA LEU A 210 4.52 -8.98 -9.03
C LEU A 210 5.44 -8.38 -7.97
N ALA A 211 6.06 -7.27 -8.29
CA ALA A 211 6.97 -6.56 -7.41
C ALA A 211 6.85 -5.04 -7.60
N GLU A 212 7.33 -4.28 -6.64
CA GLU A 212 7.64 -2.87 -6.85
C GLU A 212 8.79 -2.72 -7.85
N LYS A 213 8.77 -1.65 -8.63
CA LYS A 213 9.88 -1.29 -9.52
C LYS A 213 11.05 -0.83 -8.66
N ASP A 214 12.17 -1.56 -8.71
CA ASP A 214 13.33 -1.25 -7.87
C ASP A 214 14.08 -0.04 -8.45
N GLU A 215 14.21 1.02 -7.64
CA GLU A 215 14.92 2.25 -7.99
C GLU A 215 16.18 2.46 -7.11
N ASN A 216 16.65 1.42 -6.39
CA ASN A 216 17.80 1.53 -5.51
C ASN A 216 19.11 1.89 -6.24
N ASP A 217 19.30 1.43 -7.47
CA ASP A 217 20.51 1.77 -8.25
C ASP A 217 20.56 3.27 -8.54
N ILE A 218 19.41 3.88 -8.87
CA ILE A 218 19.31 5.33 -9.07
C ILE A 218 19.67 6.09 -7.79
N VAL A 219 19.21 5.59 -6.64
CA VAL A 219 19.54 6.20 -5.34
C VAL A 219 21.05 6.10 -5.04
N ILE A 220 21.68 4.96 -5.35
CA ILE A 220 23.13 4.76 -5.17
C ILE A 220 23.93 5.70 -6.08
N ASP A 221 23.51 5.85 -7.34
CA ASP A 221 24.13 6.78 -8.27
C ASP A 221 24.05 8.23 -7.75
N MET A 222 22.88 8.64 -7.21
CA MET A 222 22.71 9.96 -6.60
C MET A 222 23.58 10.17 -5.36
N LEU A 223 23.70 9.16 -4.49
CA LEU A 223 24.57 9.22 -3.31
C LEU A 223 26.07 9.28 -3.66
N SER A 224 26.43 8.78 -4.85
CA SER A 224 27.82 8.70 -5.31
C SER A 224 28.27 9.93 -6.08
N ASP A 225 27.36 10.82 -6.49
CA ASP A 225 27.66 12.01 -7.27
C ASP A 225 27.91 13.23 -6.36
N PRO A 226 29.17 13.73 -6.28
CA PRO A 226 29.51 14.86 -5.41
C PRO A 226 28.87 16.19 -5.84
N GLU A 227 28.34 16.29 -7.05
CA GLU A 227 27.65 17.48 -7.53
C GLU A 227 26.16 17.53 -7.11
N ILE A 228 25.63 16.44 -6.56
CA ILE A 228 24.25 16.33 -6.09
C ILE A 228 24.19 16.56 -4.57
N THR A 229 23.18 17.28 -4.12
CA THR A 229 22.76 17.34 -2.71
C THR A 229 21.56 16.44 -2.52
N THR A 230 21.72 15.33 -1.83
CA THR A 230 20.66 14.36 -1.57
C THR A 230 19.80 14.78 -0.39
N VAL A 231 18.48 14.82 -0.61
CA VAL A 231 17.47 15.12 0.42
C VAL A 231 16.60 13.90 0.60
N PHE A 232 16.72 13.23 1.72
CA PHE A 232 15.88 12.08 2.07
C PHE A 232 14.73 12.49 2.98
N ALA A 233 13.58 11.88 2.75
CA ALA A 233 12.44 12.00 3.65
C ALA A 233 11.67 10.68 3.73
N PHE A 234 10.99 10.43 4.84
CA PHE A 234 10.21 9.20 5.02
C PHE A 234 8.83 9.47 5.63
N ALA A 235 7.85 8.66 5.15
CA ALA A 235 6.47 8.80 5.55
C ALA A 235 6.21 8.36 7.02
N PRO A 236 5.12 8.86 7.65
CA PRO A 236 4.78 8.55 9.05
C PRO A 236 4.81 7.07 9.38
N SER A 237 4.21 6.22 8.53
CA SER A 237 4.12 4.78 8.80
C SER A 237 5.43 4.02 8.63
N VAL A 238 6.44 4.55 7.92
CA VAL A 238 7.74 3.90 7.73
C VAL A 238 8.41 3.62 9.09
N ARG A 239 8.28 4.57 10.02
CA ARG A 239 8.86 4.49 11.37
C ARG A 239 8.33 3.36 12.25
N VAL A 240 7.16 2.80 11.92
CA VAL A 240 6.54 1.68 12.65
C VAL A 240 6.47 0.38 11.85
N VAL A 241 6.95 0.40 10.60
CA VAL A 241 6.93 -0.75 9.67
C VAL A 241 8.33 -1.28 9.36
N LEU A 242 9.32 -0.40 9.15
CA LEU A 242 10.64 -0.80 8.65
C LEU A 242 11.36 -1.79 9.58
N GLY A 243 11.18 -1.67 10.88
CA GLY A 243 11.80 -2.58 11.85
C GLY A 243 11.50 -4.06 11.61
N GLU A 244 10.33 -4.37 11.05
CA GLU A 244 9.93 -5.75 10.74
C GLU A 244 10.83 -6.41 9.67
N GLU A 245 11.38 -5.63 8.73
CA GLU A 245 12.37 -6.11 7.74
C GLU A 245 13.68 -6.56 8.37
N PHE A 246 13.95 -6.14 9.60
CA PHE A 246 15.15 -6.44 10.39
C PHE A 246 14.83 -7.28 11.65
N GLY A 247 13.66 -7.94 11.66
CA GLY A 247 13.27 -8.87 12.72
C GLY A 247 12.78 -8.23 14.00
N LEU A 248 12.56 -6.91 14.03
CA LEU A 248 11.96 -6.24 15.19
C LEU A 248 10.45 -6.53 15.26
N ALA A 249 9.91 -6.40 16.44
CA ALA A 249 8.47 -6.62 16.65
C ALA A 249 7.63 -5.56 15.88
N PRO A 250 6.44 -5.93 15.37
CA PRO A 250 5.55 -5.01 14.68
C PRO A 250 5.21 -3.78 15.51
N GLY A 251 5.26 -2.60 14.88
CA GLY A 251 4.91 -1.34 15.53
C GLY A 251 5.96 -0.78 16.49
N VAL A 252 7.19 -1.30 16.47
CA VAL A 252 8.32 -0.66 17.15
C VAL A 252 8.67 0.63 16.39
N ASN A 253 8.77 1.75 17.12
CA ASN A 253 9.23 3.01 16.53
C ASN A 253 10.74 2.96 16.29
N VAL A 254 11.15 3.08 15.03
CA VAL A 254 12.56 3.10 14.59
C VAL A 254 12.96 4.43 13.96
N GLU A 255 12.21 5.51 14.20
CA GLU A 255 12.45 6.84 13.62
C GLU A 255 13.92 7.28 13.71
N GLY A 256 14.47 7.37 14.91
CA GLY A 256 15.87 7.79 15.08
C GLY A 256 16.87 6.84 14.41
N LYS A 257 16.58 5.52 14.38
CA LYS A 257 17.43 4.56 13.67
C LYS A 257 17.37 4.75 12.15
N ILE A 258 16.23 5.19 11.60
CA ILE A 258 16.11 5.55 10.17
C ILE A 258 17.01 6.75 9.88
N VAL A 259 16.95 7.80 10.71
CA VAL A 259 17.78 8.99 10.55
C VAL A 259 19.27 8.62 10.60
N GLY A 260 19.70 7.85 11.62
CA GLY A 260 21.08 7.39 11.74
C GLY A 260 21.53 6.53 10.56
N ALA A 261 20.66 5.63 10.07
CA ALA A 261 20.95 4.78 8.91
C ALA A 261 21.10 5.60 7.61
N LEU A 262 20.25 6.62 7.41
CA LEU A 262 20.34 7.51 6.26
C LEU A 262 21.64 8.33 6.27
N LYS A 263 22.03 8.88 7.42
CA LYS A 263 23.32 9.55 7.56
C LYS A 263 24.50 8.59 7.33
N ALA A 264 24.40 7.35 7.82
CA ALA A 264 25.44 6.34 7.62
C ALA A 264 25.64 5.93 6.16
N ILE A 265 24.61 5.98 5.30
CA ILE A 265 24.76 5.74 3.85
C ILE A 265 25.19 6.98 3.07
N GLY A 266 25.36 8.13 3.73
CA GLY A 266 25.84 9.36 3.11
C GLY A 266 24.75 10.32 2.66
N ALA A 267 23.55 10.28 3.22
CA ALA A 267 22.52 11.28 2.95
C ALA A 267 22.97 12.67 3.45
N ASP A 268 22.92 13.70 2.59
CA ASP A 268 23.31 15.06 2.95
C ASP A 268 22.29 15.73 3.88
N ILE A 269 21.00 15.55 3.59
CA ILE A 269 19.90 16.15 4.35
C ILE A 269 18.83 15.08 4.61
N VAL A 270 18.38 14.98 5.85
CA VAL A 270 17.27 14.12 6.25
C VAL A 270 16.14 14.96 6.80
N LEU A 271 14.99 14.90 6.15
CA LEU A 271 13.78 15.66 6.48
C LEU A 271 12.67 14.74 6.98
N ASP A 272 11.68 15.33 7.66
CA ASP A 272 10.48 14.64 8.11
C ASP A 272 9.29 14.92 7.16
N THR A 273 8.74 13.88 6.52
CA THR A 273 7.51 14.05 5.71
C THR A 273 6.32 14.48 6.57
N ASP A 274 6.36 14.27 7.88
CA ASP A 274 5.32 14.72 8.80
C ASP A 274 5.26 16.26 8.89
N PHE A 275 6.39 16.96 8.67
CA PHE A 275 6.37 18.43 8.48
C PHE A 275 5.45 18.84 7.33
N ALA A 276 5.58 18.16 6.19
CA ALA A 276 4.73 18.45 5.04
C ALA A 276 3.27 18.01 5.26
N ALA A 277 3.03 16.97 6.07
CA ALA A 277 1.67 16.61 6.46
C ALA A 277 0.99 17.70 7.31
N ASP A 278 1.74 18.37 8.21
CA ASP A 278 1.23 19.55 8.91
C ASP A 278 0.91 20.70 7.94
N ALA A 279 1.75 20.95 6.92
CA ALA A 279 1.49 21.94 5.89
C ALA A 279 0.24 21.60 5.06
N VAL A 280 0.05 20.32 4.70
CA VAL A 280 -1.16 19.85 3.99
C VAL A 280 -2.41 20.15 4.80
N ILE A 281 -2.41 19.93 6.11
CA ILE A 281 -3.58 20.25 6.95
C ILE A 281 -3.87 21.75 6.96
N MET A 282 -2.86 22.60 6.92
CA MET A 282 -3.08 24.04 6.84
C MET A 282 -3.77 24.43 5.52
N GLU A 283 -3.34 23.88 4.39
CA GLU A 283 -3.92 24.17 3.08
C GLU A 283 -5.29 23.48 2.89
N GLU A 284 -5.38 22.17 3.11
CA GLU A 284 -6.62 21.39 2.90
C GLU A 284 -7.73 21.84 3.87
N GLY A 285 -7.36 22.16 5.11
CA GLY A 285 -8.28 22.74 6.08
C GLY A 285 -8.79 24.12 5.64
N THR A 286 -7.94 24.97 5.10
CA THR A 286 -8.32 26.28 4.56
C THR A 286 -9.21 26.15 3.33
N GLU A 287 -8.91 25.22 2.41
CA GLU A 287 -9.74 24.90 1.25
C GLU A 287 -11.14 24.40 1.68
N LEU A 288 -11.21 23.51 2.67
CA LEU A 288 -12.48 23.03 3.22
C LEU A 288 -13.31 24.18 3.80
N LEU A 289 -12.68 25.04 4.59
CA LEU A 289 -13.35 26.20 5.18
C LEU A 289 -13.85 27.18 4.13
N HIS A 290 -13.06 27.41 3.08
CA HIS A 290 -13.48 28.22 1.94
C HIS A 290 -14.73 27.64 1.26
N ASN A 291 -14.72 26.33 0.99
CA ASN A 291 -15.84 25.63 0.35
C ASN A 291 -17.11 25.68 1.19
N ILE A 292 -17.01 25.52 2.51
CA ILE A 292 -18.16 25.63 3.43
C ILE A 292 -18.74 27.05 3.43
N LYS A 293 -17.88 28.09 3.52
CA LYS A 293 -18.32 29.49 3.66
C LYS A 293 -18.82 30.11 2.36
N HIS A 294 -18.27 29.72 1.22
CA HIS A 294 -18.54 30.36 -0.08
C HIS A 294 -19.31 29.47 -1.07
N GLY A 295 -19.86 28.36 -0.60
CA GLY A 295 -20.69 27.47 -1.42
C GLY A 295 -19.88 26.68 -2.48
N GLY A 296 -18.67 26.27 -2.15
CA GLY A 296 -17.85 25.39 -2.99
C GLY A 296 -18.41 23.97 -3.09
N LYS A 297 -17.69 23.08 -3.78
CA LYS A 297 -18.12 21.67 -3.98
C LYS A 297 -17.99 20.87 -2.69
N LEU A 298 -19.10 20.37 -2.20
CA LEU A 298 -19.18 19.45 -1.06
C LEU A 298 -19.91 18.16 -1.46
N PRO A 299 -19.58 16.98 -0.88
CA PRO A 299 -18.44 16.79 0.03
C PRO A 299 -17.10 17.04 -0.66
N MET A 300 -16.11 17.55 0.08
CA MET A 300 -14.73 17.57 -0.38
C MET A 300 -14.06 16.23 -0.03
N PHE A 301 -13.30 15.65 -0.96
CA PHE A 301 -12.52 14.44 -0.75
C PHE A 301 -11.05 14.77 -0.57
N THR A 302 -10.36 14.06 0.33
CA THR A 302 -8.91 14.21 0.49
C THR A 302 -8.14 13.80 -0.78
N SER A 303 -6.95 14.37 -0.99
CA SER A 303 -6.08 14.13 -2.16
C SER A 303 -4.76 13.43 -1.83
N CYS A 304 -4.44 13.21 -0.55
CA CYS A 304 -3.14 12.70 -0.11
C CYS A 304 -2.84 11.26 -0.53
N CYS A 305 -3.86 10.46 -0.91
CA CYS A 305 -3.70 9.07 -1.36
C CYS A 305 -3.66 8.97 -2.89
N PRO A 306 -2.48 8.75 -3.53
CA PRO A 306 -2.39 8.69 -5.00
C PRO A 306 -3.11 7.48 -5.61
N GLY A 307 -3.33 6.42 -4.86
CA GLY A 307 -4.17 5.31 -5.31
C GLY A 307 -5.63 5.71 -5.46
N TRP A 308 -6.15 6.57 -4.58
CA TRP A 308 -7.47 7.17 -4.68
C TRP A 308 -7.54 8.16 -5.85
N VAL A 309 -6.58 9.05 -5.96
CA VAL A 309 -6.53 10.03 -7.07
C VAL A 309 -6.49 9.30 -8.42
N ASN A 310 -5.63 8.28 -8.58
CA ASN A 310 -5.61 7.43 -9.77
C ASN A 310 -6.96 6.76 -10.04
N TYR A 311 -7.66 6.35 -9.00
CA TYR A 311 -8.99 5.75 -9.13
C TYR A 311 -10.02 6.79 -9.59
N ALA A 312 -10.04 7.97 -9.00
CA ALA A 312 -10.91 9.07 -9.40
C ALA A 312 -10.68 9.44 -10.88
N GLU A 313 -9.44 9.67 -11.30
CA GLU A 313 -9.10 10.06 -12.67
C GLU A 313 -9.44 8.98 -13.72
N LYS A 314 -9.26 7.70 -13.39
CA LYS A 314 -9.45 6.59 -14.34
C LYS A 314 -10.86 6.03 -14.35
N HIS A 315 -11.55 6.02 -13.22
CA HIS A 315 -12.84 5.32 -13.05
C HIS A 315 -14.01 6.27 -12.78
N PHE A 316 -13.76 7.40 -12.11
CA PHE A 316 -14.78 8.36 -11.70
C PHE A 316 -14.35 9.81 -11.93
N PRO A 317 -13.98 10.21 -13.17
CA PRO A 317 -13.48 11.56 -13.41
C PRO A 317 -14.48 12.68 -13.09
N GLU A 318 -15.76 12.36 -13.02
CA GLU A 318 -16.84 13.27 -12.63
C GLU A 318 -16.71 13.73 -11.18
N ILE A 319 -15.99 12.99 -10.31
CA ILE A 319 -15.77 13.34 -8.90
C ILE A 319 -14.60 14.33 -8.71
N LEU A 320 -13.76 14.53 -9.71
CA LEU A 320 -12.55 15.36 -9.60
C LEU A 320 -12.82 16.79 -9.08
N PRO A 321 -13.93 17.46 -9.43
CA PRO A 321 -14.25 18.77 -8.85
C PRO A 321 -14.51 18.77 -7.32
N HIS A 322 -14.67 17.59 -6.73
CA HIS A 322 -14.84 17.37 -5.30
C HIS A 322 -13.54 16.98 -4.59
N VAL A 323 -12.46 16.67 -5.33
CA VAL A 323 -11.17 16.29 -4.75
C VAL A 323 -10.39 17.55 -4.39
N SER A 324 -9.85 17.59 -3.17
CA SER A 324 -8.98 18.69 -2.71
C SER A 324 -7.85 18.93 -3.71
N THR A 325 -7.55 20.18 -3.97
CA THR A 325 -6.46 20.60 -4.84
C THR A 325 -5.11 20.57 -4.14
N THR A 326 -5.09 20.45 -2.82
CA THR A 326 -3.86 20.36 -2.03
C THR A 326 -3.04 19.14 -2.44
N ARG A 327 -1.75 19.32 -2.70
CA ARG A 327 -0.82 18.22 -3.01
C ARG A 327 -0.65 17.30 -1.81
N SER A 328 -0.24 16.07 -2.06
CA SER A 328 0.08 15.12 -0.97
C SER A 328 1.31 15.57 -0.16
N PRO A 329 1.47 15.09 1.09
CA PRO A 329 2.67 15.41 1.89
C PRO A 329 4.00 15.13 1.19
N GLN A 330 4.10 14.06 0.39
CA GLN A 330 5.28 13.80 -0.43
C GLN A 330 5.54 14.91 -1.45
N ALA A 331 4.52 15.30 -2.21
CA ALA A 331 4.66 16.31 -3.24
C ALA A 331 4.89 17.71 -2.64
N VAL A 332 4.23 18.03 -1.52
CA VAL A 332 4.47 19.26 -0.75
C VAL A 332 5.90 19.32 -0.25
N LEU A 333 6.42 18.21 0.34
CA LEU A 333 7.80 18.17 0.82
C LEU A 333 8.79 18.40 -0.33
N GLY A 334 8.60 17.71 -1.46
CA GLY A 334 9.46 17.87 -2.63
C GLY A 334 9.45 19.30 -3.18
N ALA A 335 8.27 19.91 -3.30
CA ALA A 335 8.12 21.29 -3.74
C ALA A 335 8.85 22.26 -2.80
N LEU A 336 8.68 22.09 -1.48
CA LEU A 336 9.33 22.92 -0.46
C LEU A 336 10.84 22.68 -0.37
N ALA A 337 11.28 21.44 -0.56
CA ALA A 337 12.72 21.11 -0.56
C ALA A 337 13.46 21.81 -1.71
N LYS A 338 12.84 21.91 -2.89
CA LYS A 338 13.41 22.59 -4.08
C LYS A 338 13.05 24.08 -4.19
N SER A 339 12.50 24.68 -3.13
CA SER A 339 12.18 26.11 -3.08
C SER A 339 12.53 26.68 -1.70
N TYR A 340 11.69 26.53 -0.70
CA TYR A 340 11.89 27.09 0.64
C TYR A 340 13.21 26.64 1.28
N LEU A 341 13.52 25.33 1.25
CA LEU A 341 14.75 24.80 1.85
C LEU A 341 16.00 25.29 1.12
N THR A 342 15.98 25.26 -0.23
CA THR A 342 17.10 25.73 -1.05
C THR A 342 17.37 27.21 -0.85
N ASP A 343 16.33 28.04 -0.78
CA ASP A 343 16.45 29.46 -0.50
C ASP A 343 17.00 29.70 0.92
N ALA A 344 16.50 28.96 1.93
CA ALA A 344 16.89 29.13 3.33
C ALA A 344 18.31 28.62 3.64
N MET A 345 18.81 27.64 2.87
CA MET A 345 20.16 27.07 3.04
C MET A 345 21.16 27.54 1.97
N GLU A 346 20.76 28.43 1.07
CA GLU A 346 21.57 28.95 -0.03
C GLU A 346 22.14 27.83 -0.94
N ILE A 347 21.32 26.78 -1.21
CA ILE A 347 21.68 25.65 -2.06
C ILE A 347 21.07 25.86 -3.47
N ASP A 348 21.84 25.54 -4.52
CA ASP A 348 21.33 25.53 -5.89
C ASP A 348 20.21 24.45 -6.06
N PRO A 349 18.94 24.83 -6.36
CA PRO A 349 17.85 23.87 -6.56
C PRO A 349 18.13 22.84 -7.65
N GLY A 350 18.95 23.18 -8.65
CA GLY A 350 19.34 22.28 -9.73
C GLY A 350 20.19 21.09 -9.26
N ARG A 351 20.89 21.23 -8.16
CA ARG A 351 21.73 20.19 -7.52
C ARG A 351 20.95 19.30 -6.56
N VAL A 352 19.77 19.70 -6.10
CA VAL A 352 18.98 18.96 -5.11
C VAL A 352 18.27 17.76 -5.77
N ARG A 353 18.38 16.60 -5.13
CA ARG A 353 17.60 15.40 -5.47
C ARG A 353 16.83 14.92 -4.26
N VAL A 354 15.53 14.87 -4.38
CA VAL A 354 14.60 14.46 -3.32
C VAL A 354 14.28 12.97 -3.45
N ILE A 355 14.70 12.19 -2.45
CA ILE A 355 14.45 10.76 -2.33
C ILE A 355 13.42 10.52 -1.24
N SER A 356 12.29 9.95 -1.60
CA SER A 356 11.16 9.74 -0.69
C SER A 356 11.00 8.25 -0.34
N ILE A 357 11.02 7.92 0.96
CA ILE A 357 10.84 6.55 1.46
C ILE A 357 9.38 6.38 1.87
N MET A 358 8.65 5.52 1.15
CA MET A 358 7.19 5.45 1.24
C MET A 358 6.67 4.03 1.50
N PRO A 359 5.59 3.88 2.26
CA PRO A 359 4.89 2.59 2.41
C PRO A 359 4.06 2.22 1.17
N CYS A 360 4.15 2.98 0.10
CA CYS A 360 3.18 3.05 -0.98
C CYS A 360 3.86 2.92 -2.35
N VAL A 361 3.31 2.05 -3.20
CA VAL A 361 3.78 1.88 -4.59
C VAL A 361 3.25 3.00 -5.51
N ALA A 362 2.01 3.46 -5.28
CA ALA A 362 1.42 4.53 -6.08
C ALA A 362 2.14 5.89 -5.93
N LYS A 363 2.93 6.09 -4.88
CA LYS A 363 3.77 7.26 -4.70
C LYS A 363 4.89 7.38 -5.76
N LYS A 364 5.31 6.25 -6.34
CA LYS A 364 6.22 6.24 -7.50
C LYS A 364 5.54 6.83 -8.75
N ASP A 365 4.27 6.50 -8.96
CA ASP A 365 3.47 7.05 -10.07
C ASP A 365 3.17 8.53 -9.84
N GLU A 366 2.85 8.91 -8.62
CA GLU A 366 2.65 10.32 -8.24
C GLU A 366 3.88 11.19 -8.55
N ALA A 367 5.08 10.74 -8.18
CA ALA A 367 6.32 11.48 -8.42
C ALA A 367 6.64 11.69 -9.91
N LYS A 368 6.05 10.90 -10.81
CA LYS A 368 6.25 11.03 -12.28
C LYS A 368 5.15 11.86 -12.96
N ARG A 369 4.24 12.48 -12.19
CA ARG A 369 3.18 13.33 -12.75
C ARG A 369 3.76 14.65 -13.25
N PRO A 370 3.44 15.06 -14.50
CA PRO A 370 3.95 16.32 -15.05
C PRO A 370 3.49 17.55 -14.28
N GLU A 371 2.28 17.52 -13.69
CA GLU A 371 1.73 18.59 -12.84
C GLU A 371 2.44 18.76 -11.48
N LEU A 372 3.29 17.79 -11.10
CA LEU A 372 4.16 17.84 -9.92
C LEU A 372 5.62 18.07 -10.31
N ALA A 373 5.84 18.80 -11.40
CA ALA A 373 7.13 19.24 -11.87
C ALA A 373 7.09 20.74 -12.15
N ARG A 374 8.20 21.43 -11.90
CA ARG A 374 8.35 22.85 -12.22
C ARG A 374 9.48 23.03 -13.23
N ASN A 375 9.16 23.69 -14.33
CA ASN A 375 10.11 23.87 -15.45
C ASN A 375 10.75 22.54 -15.93
N GLY A 376 9.98 21.45 -15.90
CA GLY A 376 10.45 20.12 -16.27
C GLY A 376 11.28 19.38 -15.20
N VAL A 377 11.50 20.00 -14.03
CA VAL A 377 12.19 19.37 -12.88
C VAL A 377 11.14 18.81 -11.93
N PRO A 378 11.12 17.49 -11.66
CA PRO A 378 10.16 16.90 -10.75
C PRO A 378 10.40 17.40 -9.31
N ASP A 379 9.32 17.60 -8.53
CA ASP A 379 9.44 17.97 -7.13
C ASP A 379 10.07 16.83 -6.30
N THR A 380 9.70 15.58 -6.58
CA THR A 380 10.32 14.37 -6.00
C THR A 380 11.00 13.58 -7.11
N ASP A 381 12.30 13.31 -6.99
CA ASP A 381 13.09 12.65 -8.05
C ASP A 381 12.92 11.14 -8.05
N VAL A 382 12.98 10.53 -6.85
CA VAL A 382 12.89 9.07 -6.67
C VAL A 382 12.04 8.73 -5.46
N VAL A 383 11.27 7.66 -5.59
CA VAL A 383 10.49 7.09 -4.48
C VAL A 383 10.88 5.64 -4.29
N ILE A 384 11.38 5.28 -3.13
CA ILE A 384 11.64 3.90 -2.75
C ILE A 384 10.66 3.43 -1.68
N THR A 385 10.23 2.17 -1.78
CA THR A 385 9.34 1.56 -0.78
C THR A 385 10.10 1.15 0.48
N VAL A 386 9.38 0.80 1.55
CA VAL A 386 9.98 0.23 2.77
C VAL A 386 10.84 -0.99 2.46
N ARG A 387 10.37 -1.88 1.56
CA ARG A 387 11.13 -3.08 1.16
C ARG A 387 12.37 -2.74 0.35
N GLU A 388 12.30 -1.75 -0.55
CA GLU A 388 13.49 -1.26 -1.28
C GLU A 388 14.49 -0.64 -0.33
N PHE A 389 14.04 0.20 0.60
CA PHE A 389 14.92 0.83 1.59
C PHE A 389 15.60 -0.22 2.47
N ALA A 390 14.90 -1.26 2.92
CA ALA A 390 15.52 -2.36 3.65
C ALA A 390 16.58 -3.09 2.80
N ARG A 391 16.34 -3.29 1.48
CA ARG A 391 17.36 -3.85 0.56
C ARG A 391 18.54 -2.91 0.39
N LEU A 392 18.30 -1.60 0.27
CA LEU A 392 19.35 -0.58 0.17
C LEU A 392 20.27 -0.62 1.39
N LEU A 393 19.72 -0.60 2.60
CA LEU A 393 20.51 -0.70 3.83
C LEU A 393 21.36 -1.97 3.88
N ARG A 394 20.80 -3.14 3.50
CA ARG A 394 21.54 -4.40 3.41
C ARG A 394 22.69 -4.33 2.39
N ARG A 395 22.51 -3.63 1.26
CA ARG A 395 23.59 -3.41 0.26
C ARG A 395 24.74 -2.58 0.82
N PHE A 396 24.46 -1.65 1.74
CA PHE A 396 25.47 -0.89 2.48
C PHE A 396 26.00 -1.62 3.72
N GLY A 397 25.60 -2.87 3.95
CA GLY A 397 26.01 -3.67 5.12
C GLY A 397 25.39 -3.19 6.44
N ILE A 398 24.33 -2.39 6.39
CA ILE A 398 23.69 -1.80 7.58
C ILE A 398 22.56 -2.71 8.05
N ASN A 399 22.65 -3.17 9.30
CA ASN A 399 21.55 -3.78 10.03
C ASN A 399 20.90 -2.72 10.93
N LEU A 400 19.65 -2.39 10.67
CA LEU A 400 18.93 -1.34 11.39
C LEU A 400 18.90 -1.55 12.91
N SER A 401 18.94 -2.81 13.37
CA SER A 401 18.95 -3.12 14.80
C SER A 401 20.20 -2.56 15.52
N ASP A 402 21.32 -2.45 14.80
CA ASP A 402 22.63 -2.07 15.34
C ASP A 402 22.91 -0.57 15.17
N VAL A 403 22.05 0.16 14.46
CA VAL A 403 22.19 1.61 14.25
C VAL A 403 21.83 2.38 15.52
N ASP A 404 22.65 3.32 15.91
CA ASP A 404 22.32 4.25 16.97
C ASP A 404 21.25 5.25 16.52
N PRO A 405 20.25 5.54 17.37
CA PRO A 405 19.23 6.53 17.03
C PRO A 405 19.79 7.93 16.95
N GLU A 406 19.48 8.65 15.87
CA GLU A 406 19.81 10.06 15.72
C GLU A 406 18.54 10.91 15.55
N PRO A 407 18.56 12.18 15.98
CA PRO A 407 17.46 13.10 15.74
C PRO A 407 17.52 13.67 14.32
N PHE A 408 16.39 14.20 13.86
CA PHE A 408 16.40 15.18 12.77
C PHE A 408 17.12 16.44 13.24
N ASP A 409 17.99 16.97 12.42
CA ASP A 409 18.85 18.11 12.74
C ASP A 409 18.67 19.32 11.82
N ASN A 410 17.85 19.21 10.76
CA ASN A 410 17.60 20.33 9.87
C ASN A 410 16.73 21.39 10.55
N PRO A 411 17.14 22.66 10.56
CA PRO A 411 16.43 23.73 11.28
C PRO A 411 15.13 24.18 10.59
N PHE A 412 14.83 23.73 9.37
CA PHE A 412 13.73 24.26 8.56
C PHE A 412 12.54 23.31 8.38
N MET A 413 12.78 22.00 8.16
CA MET A 413 11.75 21.04 7.75
C MET A 413 11.88 19.70 8.47
N SER A 414 12.13 19.72 9.78
CA SER A 414 12.37 18.53 10.61
C SER A 414 11.49 18.44 11.86
N SER A 415 10.67 19.47 12.12
CA SER A 415 9.73 19.46 13.24
C SER A 415 8.34 19.08 12.76
N SER A 416 7.67 18.18 13.48
CA SER A 416 6.32 17.74 13.18
C SER A 416 5.43 17.69 14.43
N THR A 417 4.16 17.37 14.24
CA THR A 417 3.20 17.24 15.33
C THR A 417 2.59 15.84 15.37
N GLY A 418 1.95 15.49 16.48
CA GLY A 418 1.21 14.24 16.59
C GLY A 418 0.08 14.11 15.55
N ALA A 419 -0.48 15.22 15.08
CA ALA A 419 -1.45 15.24 13.98
C ALA A 419 -0.85 14.69 12.68
N ALA A 420 0.38 15.04 12.36
CA ALA A 420 1.09 14.56 11.17
C ALA A 420 1.42 13.06 11.27
N VAL A 421 1.87 12.60 12.44
CA VAL A 421 2.22 11.19 12.67
C VAL A 421 1.05 10.25 12.38
N ILE A 422 -0.18 10.62 12.77
CA ILE A 422 -1.35 9.77 12.57
C ILE A 422 -1.82 9.67 11.11
N PHE A 423 -1.30 10.46 10.18
CA PHE A 423 -1.57 10.33 8.73
C PHE A 423 -1.29 8.93 8.18
N GLY A 424 -0.40 8.20 8.81
CA GLY A 424 -0.11 6.81 8.44
C GLY A 424 -1.28 5.84 8.63
N SER A 425 -2.35 6.24 9.30
CA SER A 425 -3.50 5.42 9.67
C SER A 425 -4.78 5.93 9.03
N THR A 426 -5.73 5.03 8.73
CA THR A 426 -7.08 5.43 8.32
C THR A 426 -7.77 6.26 9.39
N GLY A 427 -8.32 7.40 9.03
CA GLY A 427 -8.90 8.40 9.91
C GLY A 427 -7.91 9.43 10.44
N GLY A 428 -6.62 9.24 10.20
CA GLY A 428 -5.58 10.13 10.71
C GLY A 428 -5.56 11.51 10.05
N VAL A 429 -5.79 11.58 8.74
CA VAL A 429 -5.89 12.85 8.01
C VAL A 429 -7.11 13.62 8.48
N MET A 430 -8.26 12.93 8.56
CA MET A 430 -9.50 13.53 9.05
C MET A 430 -9.35 14.05 10.48
N GLU A 431 -8.77 13.28 11.38
CA GLU A 431 -8.56 13.69 12.76
C GLU A 431 -7.62 14.91 12.86
N ALA A 432 -6.55 14.93 12.08
CA ALA A 432 -5.62 16.07 12.00
C ALA A 432 -6.34 17.33 11.47
N ALA A 433 -7.14 17.19 10.42
CA ALA A 433 -7.94 18.30 9.87
C ALA A 433 -8.96 18.83 10.88
N VAL A 434 -9.72 17.95 11.53
CA VAL A 434 -10.70 18.33 12.56
C VAL A 434 -10.05 19.11 13.70
N ARG A 435 -8.90 18.64 14.20
CA ARG A 435 -8.16 19.34 15.27
C ARG A 435 -7.80 20.78 14.88
N THR A 436 -7.36 20.99 13.66
CA THR A 436 -6.91 22.31 13.17
C THR A 436 -8.06 23.20 12.74
N VAL A 437 -9.02 22.67 11.97
CA VAL A 437 -10.20 23.41 11.50
C VAL A 437 -11.04 23.91 12.67
N HIS A 438 -11.27 23.07 13.68
CA HIS A 438 -11.98 23.48 14.90
C HIS A 438 -11.27 24.66 15.59
N ALA A 439 -9.94 24.57 15.79
CA ALA A 439 -9.18 25.62 16.44
C ALA A 439 -9.22 26.95 15.65
N ILE A 440 -9.10 26.90 14.32
CA ILE A 440 -9.15 28.08 13.46
C ILE A 440 -10.54 28.76 13.52
N LEU A 441 -11.63 27.98 13.51
CA LEU A 441 -12.99 28.50 13.49
C LEU A 441 -13.45 29.05 14.85
N THR A 442 -13.12 28.35 15.91
CA THR A 442 -13.63 28.65 17.25
C THR A 442 -12.68 29.49 18.11
N GLY A 443 -11.41 29.64 17.67
CA GLY A 443 -10.34 30.23 18.46
C GLY A 443 -9.98 29.40 19.71
N ARG A 444 -10.44 28.16 19.80
CA ARG A 444 -10.24 27.27 20.95
C ARG A 444 -9.79 25.89 20.48
N GLU A 445 -8.91 25.26 21.25
CA GLU A 445 -8.58 23.85 21.05
C GLU A 445 -9.78 22.94 21.37
N LEU A 446 -9.78 21.71 20.81
CA LEU A 446 -10.77 20.71 21.19
C LEU A 446 -10.59 20.32 22.67
N ASP A 447 -11.70 20.20 23.41
CA ASP A 447 -11.67 19.72 24.80
C ASP A 447 -11.04 18.34 24.93
N THR A 448 -11.26 17.49 23.92
CA THR A 448 -10.62 16.17 23.79
C THR A 448 -9.91 16.10 22.44
N ILE A 449 -8.59 16.11 22.46
CA ILE A 449 -7.75 16.09 21.25
C ILE A 449 -7.97 14.81 20.42
N GLU A 450 -8.23 13.69 21.08
CA GLU A 450 -8.49 12.40 20.41
C GLU A 450 -9.97 12.30 20.02
N VAL A 451 -10.23 12.27 18.72
CA VAL A 451 -11.59 12.14 18.19
C VAL A 451 -11.92 10.66 18.00
N ALA A 452 -12.38 10.01 19.08
CA ALA A 452 -12.56 8.56 19.13
C ALA A 452 -13.37 7.95 17.95
N PRO A 453 -14.47 8.57 17.44
CA PRO A 453 -15.20 8.01 16.30
C PRO A 453 -14.41 7.96 15.00
N LEU A 454 -13.33 8.75 14.85
CA LEU A 454 -12.48 8.75 13.66
C LEU A 454 -11.40 7.67 13.70
N ARG A 455 -11.16 7.06 14.88
CA ARG A 455 -10.13 6.03 15.10
C ARG A 455 -10.72 4.63 14.91
N GLY A 456 -9.85 3.66 14.59
CA GLY A 456 -10.23 2.26 14.43
C GLY A 456 -9.89 1.71 13.04
N MET A 457 -10.31 0.48 12.81
CA MET A 457 -10.01 -0.28 11.59
C MET A 457 -11.27 -0.61 10.78
N GLU A 458 -12.40 -0.04 11.12
CA GLU A 458 -13.65 -0.21 10.40
C GLU A 458 -13.53 0.34 8.97
N ASP A 459 -14.09 -0.38 8.00
CA ASP A 459 -13.98 -0.07 6.57
C ASP A 459 -14.55 1.32 6.22
N VAL A 460 -15.65 1.71 6.87
CA VAL A 460 -16.24 3.04 6.78
C VAL A 460 -16.58 3.52 8.19
N LYS A 461 -16.19 4.75 8.49
CA LYS A 461 -16.46 5.41 9.77
C LYS A 461 -17.08 6.77 9.51
N GLU A 462 -17.94 7.21 10.41
CA GLU A 462 -18.63 8.49 10.35
C GLU A 462 -18.51 9.22 11.67
N ALA A 463 -18.46 10.53 11.62
CA ALA A 463 -18.51 11.38 12.80
C ALA A 463 -19.28 12.68 12.52
N GLU A 464 -19.86 13.23 13.57
CA GLU A 464 -20.42 14.58 13.59
C GLU A 464 -19.48 15.48 14.39
N ILE A 465 -19.05 16.58 13.79
CA ILE A 465 -18.08 17.52 14.35
C ILE A 465 -18.79 18.85 14.59
N ASP A 466 -18.71 19.32 15.82
CA ASP A 466 -19.21 20.63 16.21
C ASP A 466 -18.16 21.71 15.88
N LEU A 467 -18.49 22.65 15.01
CA LEU A 467 -17.62 23.74 14.60
C LEU A 467 -17.96 25.06 15.29
N GLY A 468 -18.68 24.98 16.40
CA GLY A 468 -19.10 26.13 17.21
C GLY A 468 -20.42 26.75 16.75
N PRO A 469 -20.94 27.69 17.54
CA PRO A 469 -22.30 28.22 17.36
C PRO A 469 -22.52 28.97 16.03
N GLU A 470 -21.47 29.51 15.44
CA GLU A 470 -21.57 30.24 14.17
C GLU A 470 -21.52 29.33 12.94
N ASN A 471 -20.83 28.18 13.03
CA ASN A 471 -20.61 27.27 11.90
C ASN A 471 -21.43 25.98 11.99
N GLY A 472 -22.09 25.75 13.13
CA GLY A 472 -22.94 24.58 13.35
C GLY A 472 -22.16 23.25 13.39
N ARG A 473 -22.84 22.19 12.95
CA ARG A 473 -22.25 20.82 12.90
C ARG A 473 -22.10 20.33 11.49
N ILE A 474 -21.00 19.66 11.22
CA ILE A 474 -20.78 18.97 9.95
C ILE A 474 -20.64 17.47 10.17
N LYS A 475 -21.07 16.69 9.18
CA LYS A 475 -20.79 15.26 9.13
C LYS A 475 -19.56 15.00 8.27
N VAL A 476 -18.74 14.07 8.71
CA VAL A 476 -17.55 13.63 7.99
C VAL A 476 -17.55 12.11 7.85
N ALA A 477 -16.91 11.61 6.81
CA ALA A 477 -16.74 10.18 6.60
C ALA A 477 -15.28 9.82 6.32
N ILE A 478 -14.91 8.60 6.69
CA ILE A 478 -13.60 8.02 6.44
C ILE A 478 -13.83 6.65 5.84
N CYS A 479 -13.13 6.33 4.76
CA CYS A 479 -13.15 4.97 4.22
C CYS A 479 -11.77 4.51 3.80
N HIS A 480 -11.58 3.19 3.84
CA HIS A 480 -10.44 2.53 3.22
C HIS A 480 -10.87 1.35 2.35
N GLY A 481 -10.01 1.01 1.34
CA GLY A 481 -10.41 0.11 0.27
C GLY A 481 -11.33 0.83 -0.73
N LEU A 482 -10.94 0.88 -2.00
CA LEU A 482 -11.64 1.75 -2.97
C LEU A 482 -13.04 1.26 -3.35
N ARG A 483 -13.36 0.00 -3.08
CA ARG A 483 -14.73 -0.49 -3.21
C ARG A 483 -15.71 0.26 -2.28
N ASN A 484 -15.24 0.66 -1.09
CA ASN A 484 -16.03 1.47 -0.16
C ASN A 484 -16.11 2.92 -0.64
N ALA A 485 -15.00 3.46 -1.17
CA ALA A 485 -14.96 4.81 -1.73
C ALA A 485 -15.92 5.00 -2.91
N GLN A 486 -16.11 3.97 -3.73
CA GLN A 486 -17.02 3.99 -4.87
C GLN A 486 -18.43 4.43 -4.46
N LYS A 487 -18.99 3.83 -3.42
CA LYS A 487 -20.33 4.17 -2.94
C LYS A 487 -20.43 5.63 -2.44
N LEU A 488 -19.43 6.09 -1.70
CA LEU A 488 -19.39 7.47 -1.21
C LEU A 488 -19.28 8.47 -2.37
N ALA A 489 -18.52 8.15 -3.43
CA ALA A 489 -18.42 8.96 -4.63
C ALA A 489 -19.73 8.99 -5.42
N GLU A 490 -20.39 7.84 -5.59
CA GLU A 490 -21.72 7.75 -6.25
C GLU A 490 -22.78 8.57 -5.50
N ASP A 491 -22.82 8.52 -4.16
CA ASP A 491 -23.74 9.30 -3.35
C ASP A 491 -23.43 10.81 -3.44
N ALA A 492 -22.15 11.20 -3.51
CA ALA A 492 -21.73 12.57 -3.70
C ALA A 492 -22.20 13.12 -5.06
N LEU A 493 -21.96 12.40 -6.14
CA LEU A 493 -22.39 12.79 -7.50
C LEU A 493 -23.91 12.83 -7.65
N ALA A 494 -24.62 12.00 -6.92
CA ALA A 494 -26.09 12.01 -6.90
C ALA A 494 -26.69 13.12 -6.01
N GLY A 495 -25.86 13.93 -5.34
CA GLY A 495 -26.29 14.97 -4.40
C GLY A 495 -26.96 14.40 -3.12
N LYS A 496 -26.68 13.14 -2.78
CA LYS A 496 -27.25 12.45 -1.61
C LYS A 496 -26.29 12.36 -0.42
N SER A 497 -25.04 12.75 -0.59
CA SER A 497 -24.05 12.68 0.47
C SER A 497 -24.38 13.69 1.59
N PRO A 498 -24.46 13.24 2.86
CA PRO A 498 -24.66 14.15 3.99
C PRO A 498 -23.35 14.76 4.51
N TYR A 499 -22.20 14.38 3.93
CA TYR A 499 -20.90 14.74 4.45
C TYR A 499 -20.37 16.04 3.86
N ALA A 500 -19.62 16.80 4.66
CA ALA A 500 -18.85 17.94 4.20
C ALA A 500 -17.44 17.52 3.75
N PHE A 501 -16.83 16.54 4.43
CA PHE A 501 -15.47 16.11 4.15
C PHE A 501 -15.36 14.58 4.22
N ILE A 502 -14.63 13.97 3.28
CA ILE A 502 -14.47 12.52 3.18
C ILE A 502 -12.98 12.18 3.01
N GLU A 503 -12.43 11.43 3.97
CA GLU A 503 -11.11 10.83 3.83
C GLU A 503 -11.19 9.51 3.07
N VAL A 504 -10.33 9.33 2.06
CA VAL A 504 -10.22 8.08 1.31
C VAL A 504 -8.79 7.55 1.31
N MET A 505 -8.62 6.33 1.80
CA MET A 505 -7.38 5.56 1.71
C MET A 505 -7.57 4.32 0.84
N ALA A 506 -6.72 4.14 -0.19
CA ALA A 506 -6.82 2.97 -1.07
C ALA A 506 -6.48 1.65 -0.34
N CYS A 507 -5.56 1.69 0.62
CA CYS A 507 -5.09 0.50 1.33
C CYS A 507 -5.93 0.21 2.56
N PRO A 508 -6.26 -1.06 2.87
CA PRO A 508 -6.92 -1.44 4.12
C PRO A 508 -6.14 -0.96 5.34
N GLY A 509 -6.82 -0.25 6.26
CA GLY A 509 -6.19 0.32 7.45
C GLY A 509 -5.34 1.58 7.23
N GLY A 510 -5.15 2.03 5.99
CA GLY A 510 -4.34 3.19 5.62
C GLY A 510 -2.90 2.85 5.23
N CYS A 511 -1.99 3.82 5.33
CA CYS A 511 -0.60 3.69 4.88
C CYS A 511 0.22 2.69 5.71
N VAL A 512 -0.19 2.36 6.94
CA VAL A 512 0.44 1.30 7.77
C VAL A 512 0.44 -0.06 7.09
N ASP A 513 -0.46 -0.29 6.12
CA ASP A 513 -0.55 -1.50 5.30
C ASP A 513 -0.52 -1.18 3.79
N GLY A 514 0.22 -0.15 3.44
CA GLY A 514 0.47 0.22 2.05
C GLY A 514 1.12 -0.90 1.23
N GLY A 515 0.93 -0.88 -0.10
CA GLY A 515 1.47 -1.88 -1.01
C GLY A 515 3.01 -1.98 -1.04
N GLY A 516 3.71 -1.00 -0.43
CA GLY A 516 5.17 -0.95 -0.28
C GLY A 516 5.69 -1.36 1.11
N THR A 517 4.82 -1.73 2.07
CA THR A 517 5.20 -2.13 3.43
C THR A 517 5.77 -3.55 3.48
N SER A 518 6.30 -3.93 4.65
CA SER A 518 6.75 -5.30 4.95
C SER A 518 5.64 -6.32 4.72
N ARG A 519 5.98 -7.42 4.07
CA ARG A 519 5.06 -8.49 3.71
C ARG A 519 5.23 -9.70 4.62
N ILE A 520 4.14 -10.37 4.95
CA ILE A 520 4.16 -11.64 5.69
C ILE A 520 3.54 -12.74 4.82
N LYS A 521 4.31 -13.81 4.60
CA LYS A 521 3.85 -14.97 3.81
C LYS A 521 2.51 -15.49 4.31
N LYS A 522 1.60 -15.80 3.37
CA LYS A 522 0.28 -16.40 3.63
C LYS A 522 -0.66 -15.56 4.51
N LYS A 523 -0.32 -14.31 4.81
CA LYS A 523 -1.15 -13.38 5.58
C LYS A 523 -1.41 -12.11 4.77
N TYR A 524 -2.46 -11.40 5.13
CA TYR A 524 -2.83 -10.13 4.53
C TYR A 524 -3.07 -9.14 5.68
N HIS A 525 -2.25 -8.14 5.76
CA HIS A 525 -2.30 -7.07 6.76
C HIS A 525 -2.41 -7.53 8.23
N PRO A 526 -1.62 -8.50 8.69
CA PRO A 526 -1.80 -9.07 10.03
C PRO A 526 -1.42 -8.11 11.15
N HIS A 527 -0.64 -7.07 10.85
CA HIS A 527 -0.09 -6.13 11.84
C HIS A 527 -0.70 -4.73 11.77
N ALA A 528 -1.70 -4.49 10.90
CA ALA A 528 -2.35 -3.21 10.71
C ALA A 528 -2.70 -2.50 12.01
N LYS A 529 -3.45 -3.19 12.88
CA LYS A 529 -3.88 -2.64 14.17
C LYS A 529 -2.72 -2.32 15.11
N THR A 530 -1.69 -3.17 15.14
CA THR A 530 -0.50 -2.96 15.99
C THR A 530 0.29 -1.73 15.56
N ARG A 531 0.51 -1.58 14.24
CA ARG A 531 1.17 -0.43 13.62
C ARG A 531 0.37 0.85 13.82
N GLN A 532 -0.96 0.81 13.65
CA GLN A 532 -1.86 1.93 13.92
C GLN A 532 -1.78 2.39 15.38
N GLN A 533 -1.85 1.45 16.32
CA GLN A 533 -1.72 1.76 17.74
C GLN A 533 -0.36 2.35 18.10
N ALA A 534 0.69 1.98 17.39
CA ALA A 534 2.01 2.59 17.57
C ALA A 534 2.01 4.07 17.16
N LEU A 535 1.42 4.43 16.02
CA LEU A 535 1.27 5.83 15.62
C LEU A 535 0.43 6.63 16.64
N TYR A 536 -0.64 6.05 17.18
CA TYR A 536 -1.43 6.72 18.21
C TYR A 536 -0.65 6.90 19.52
N ARG A 537 0.25 5.97 19.89
CA ARG A 537 1.15 6.16 21.05
C ARG A 537 2.14 7.30 20.80
N MET A 538 2.70 7.37 19.58
CA MET A 538 3.59 8.45 19.18
C MET A 538 2.88 9.79 19.25
N ASP A 539 1.68 9.93 18.67
CA ASP A 539 0.86 11.15 18.78
C ASP A 539 0.68 11.60 20.24
N ARG A 540 0.32 10.65 21.13
CA ARG A 540 0.15 10.97 22.56
C ARG A 540 1.43 11.44 23.26
N SER A 541 2.58 10.97 22.83
CA SER A 541 3.86 11.32 23.44
C SER A 541 4.42 12.65 22.93
N MET A 542 3.88 13.20 21.84
CA MET A 542 4.37 14.44 21.26
C MET A 542 3.87 15.66 22.04
N PRO A 543 4.74 16.67 22.26
CA PRO A 543 4.39 17.88 22.98
C PRO A 543 3.39 18.76 22.21
N ARG A 544 3.36 18.62 20.88
CA ARG A 544 2.41 19.32 19.99
C ARG A 544 1.64 18.27 19.20
N ARG A 545 0.32 18.40 19.21
CA ARG A 545 -0.57 17.39 18.64
C ARG A 545 -1.51 17.98 17.56
N GLN A 546 -1.34 19.23 17.19
CA GLN A 546 -2.11 19.94 16.17
C GLN A 546 -1.17 20.61 15.18
N SER A 547 -1.47 20.52 13.89
CA SER A 547 -0.63 21.00 12.79
C SER A 547 -0.37 22.50 12.85
N HIS A 548 -1.38 23.32 13.18
CA HIS A 548 -1.24 24.78 13.33
C HIS A 548 -0.33 25.20 14.50
N ASN A 549 0.04 24.29 15.39
CA ASN A 549 0.98 24.53 16.50
C ASN A 549 2.44 24.16 16.17
N ASN A 550 2.74 23.71 14.96
CA ASN A 550 4.10 23.46 14.50
C ASN A 550 4.85 24.79 14.28
N PRO A 551 5.93 25.06 15.04
CA PRO A 551 6.64 26.35 14.94
C PRO A 551 7.37 26.55 13.61
N GLN A 552 7.87 25.46 12.99
CA GLN A 552 8.51 25.55 11.67
C GLN A 552 7.47 25.82 10.56
N ILE A 553 6.25 25.30 10.67
CA ILE A 553 5.13 25.63 9.77
C ILE A 553 4.77 27.09 9.90
N ARG A 554 4.59 27.61 11.11
CA ARG A 554 4.30 29.04 11.33
C ARG A 554 5.39 29.94 10.77
N LYS A 555 6.66 29.56 10.97
CA LYS A 555 7.82 30.28 10.42
C LYS A 555 7.82 30.27 8.89
N MET A 556 7.60 29.11 8.28
CA MET A 556 7.55 28.96 6.82
C MET A 556 6.46 29.82 6.18
N TYR A 557 5.27 29.85 6.77
CA TYR A 557 4.21 30.74 6.29
C TYR A 557 4.57 32.20 6.48
N GLY A 558 5.03 32.61 7.67
CA GLY A 558 5.37 34.01 7.97
C GLY A 558 6.52 34.55 7.12
N ASP A 559 7.55 33.76 6.87
CA ASP A 559 8.77 34.20 6.18
C ASP A 559 8.73 33.96 4.66
N TYR A 560 7.94 32.98 4.18
CA TYR A 560 8.08 32.51 2.80
C TYR A 560 6.75 32.41 2.02
N LEU A 561 5.74 31.73 2.54
CA LEU A 561 4.50 31.46 1.83
C LEU A 561 3.42 32.53 2.00
N GLY A 562 3.50 33.34 3.06
CA GLY A 562 2.43 34.23 3.47
C GLY A 562 1.43 33.51 4.38
N GLU A 563 0.14 33.51 4.01
CA GLU A 563 -0.90 32.78 4.74
C GLU A 563 -1.31 31.50 4.01
N PRO A 564 -1.90 30.49 4.69
CA PRO A 564 -2.50 29.36 4.04
C PRO A 564 -3.53 29.80 2.98
N GLY A 565 -3.49 29.19 1.78
CA GLY A 565 -4.28 29.59 0.64
C GLY A 565 -3.82 30.88 -0.06
N SER A 566 -2.68 31.47 0.32
CA SER A 566 -2.09 32.60 -0.41
C SER A 566 -1.72 32.21 -1.84
N HIS A 567 -1.53 33.18 -2.73
CA HIS A 567 -1.14 32.90 -4.12
C HIS A 567 0.13 32.06 -4.21
N LYS A 568 1.17 32.38 -3.41
CA LYS A 568 2.43 31.62 -3.41
C LYS A 568 2.26 30.21 -2.82
N ALA A 569 1.45 30.05 -1.78
CA ALA A 569 1.12 28.74 -1.23
C ALA A 569 0.34 27.90 -2.26
N HIS A 570 -0.62 28.51 -2.94
CA HIS A 570 -1.40 27.84 -3.98
C HIS A 570 -0.52 27.37 -5.15
N ASP A 571 0.40 28.19 -5.65
CA ASP A 571 1.31 27.84 -6.74
C ASP A 571 2.25 26.68 -6.38
N LEU A 572 2.68 26.59 -5.11
CA LEU A 572 3.64 25.59 -4.66
C LEU A 572 2.99 24.32 -4.12
N LEU A 573 1.86 24.44 -3.42
CA LEU A 573 1.28 23.37 -2.61
C LEU A 573 -0.02 22.79 -3.17
N HIS A 574 -0.58 23.39 -4.25
CA HIS A 574 -1.78 22.90 -4.91
C HIS A 574 -1.50 22.36 -6.31
N THR A 575 -2.43 21.59 -6.82
CA THR A 575 -2.38 21.00 -8.17
C THR A 575 -3.79 20.80 -8.71
N CYS A 576 -3.90 20.42 -9.96
CA CYS A 576 -5.17 20.03 -10.58
C CYS A 576 -5.10 18.60 -11.10
N TYR A 577 -6.23 17.93 -11.07
CA TYR A 577 -6.38 16.56 -11.56
C TYR A 577 -7.20 16.56 -12.85
N SER A 578 -6.89 15.62 -13.74
CA SER A 578 -7.56 15.51 -15.04
C SER A 578 -8.03 14.08 -15.30
N SER A 579 -9.07 13.96 -16.13
CA SER A 579 -9.56 12.63 -16.52
C SER A 579 -8.49 11.85 -17.28
N ARG A 580 -8.18 10.64 -16.76
CA ARG A 580 -7.33 9.63 -17.40
C ARG A 580 -8.15 8.42 -17.87
N LYS A 581 -9.47 8.59 -17.94
CA LYS A 581 -10.40 7.56 -18.43
C LYS A 581 -10.15 7.30 -19.89
N LYS A 582 -9.63 6.14 -20.23
CA LYS A 582 -9.58 5.68 -21.62
C LYS A 582 -10.99 5.30 -22.05
N VAL A 583 -11.58 6.07 -22.93
CA VAL A 583 -12.80 5.65 -23.66
C VAL A 583 -12.37 4.47 -24.54
N PRO A 584 -12.95 3.27 -24.39
CA PRO A 584 -12.74 2.24 -25.39
C PRO A 584 -13.16 2.84 -26.74
N SER A 585 -12.28 2.80 -27.71
CA SER A 585 -12.65 3.16 -29.09
C SER A 585 -13.73 2.19 -29.53
N GLN A 586 -14.99 2.57 -29.33
CA GLN A 586 -16.13 1.91 -29.98
C GLN A 586 -16.09 2.33 -31.46
N THR A 587 -15.36 1.59 -32.24
CA THR A 587 -15.66 1.41 -33.65
C THR A 587 -15.84 -0.08 -33.88
N ILE A 588 -16.97 -0.59 -33.46
CA ILE A 588 -17.55 -1.74 -34.15
C ILE A 588 -18.32 -1.09 -35.29
N GLU A 589 -17.67 -0.85 -36.39
CA GLU A 589 -18.35 -0.73 -37.67
C GLU A 589 -19.00 -2.08 -37.95
N LYS A 590 -20.28 -2.00 -38.32
CA LYS A 590 -21.18 -3.11 -38.65
C LYS A 590 -20.70 -3.95 -39.83
#